data_4880da33191dc672f8cfd6f847623814
#
_entry.id   4880da33191dc672f8cfd6f847623814
#
_cell.length_a   1.000
_cell.length_b   1.000
_cell.length_c   1.000
_cell.angle_alpha   90.00
_cell.angle_beta   90.00
_cell.angle_gamma   90.00
#
_symmetry.space_group_name_H-M   'P 1'
#
loop_
_entity.id
_entity.type
_entity.pdbx_description
1 polymer ?
#
loop_
_entity_poly.entity_id
_entity_poly.type
_entity_poly.pdbx_seq_one_letter_code
_entity_poly.pdbx_strand_id
1 'polypeptide(L)'
;MKQEYMESAGRVMTFIKKVETEIGPRLPASPEERKGAELIRAEYEKNIGLKTIDEPFKVAPKSSVGAMPYIGLATLVAFVLFYIYPLAGAIVAFLAFFYAAVQCITYSNMFDFLWPKKESSNFYTVQE
;
A
#
# COMPACT_ATOMS: atom_id res chain seq x y z
N MET A 1 4.02 -12.74 -35.65
CA MET A 1 3.02 -12.58 -34.56
C MET A 1 3.29 -13.52 -33.36
N LYS A 2 3.10 -14.85 -33.45
CA LYS A 2 3.26 -15.76 -32.28
C LYS A 2 4.66 -15.73 -31.66
N GLN A 3 5.70 -15.66 -32.45
CA GLN A 3 7.10 -15.63 -32.00
C GLN A 3 7.44 -14.31 -31.31
N GLU A 4 6.98 -13.20 -31.84
CA GLU A 4 7.13 -11.85 -31.30
C GLU A 4 6.45 -11.69 -29.91
N TYR A 5 5.26 -12.27 -29.74
CA TYR A 5 4.59 -12.34 -28.43
C TYR A 5 5.37 -13.17 -27.42
N MET A 6 5.95 -14.29 -27.83
CA MET A 6 6.77 -15.12 -26.95
C MET A 6 8.05 -14.43 -26.50
N GLU A 7 8.72 -13.70 -27.38
CA GLU A 7 9.90 -12.90 -27.04
C GLU A 7 9.56 -11.75 -26.11
N SER A 8 8.44 -11.06 -26.37
CA SER A 8 7.95 -9.98 -25.49
C SER A 8 7.56 -10.51 -24.12
N ALA A 9 6.86 -11.64 -24.04
CA ALA A 9 6.55 -12.29 -22.76
C ALA A 9 7.81 -12.72 -22.01
N GLY A 10 8.82 -13.26 -22.70
CA GLY A 10 10.11 -13.61 -22.11
C GLY A 10 10.83 -12.41 -21.50
N ARG A 11 10.85 -11.28 -22.20
CA ARG A 11 11.43 -10.01 -21.67
C ARG A 11 10.70 -9.54 -20.41
N VAL A 12 9.37 -9.51 -20.43
CA VAL A 12 8.55 -9.12 -19.29
C VAL A 12 8.80 -10.01 -18.08
N MET A 13 8.83 -11.35 -18.27
CA MET A 13 9.11 -12.29 -17.18
C MET A 13 10.52 -12.14 -16.61
N THR A 14 11.50 -11.86 -17.44
CA THR A 14 12.89 -11.59 -17.00
C THR A 14 12.94 -10.30 -16.17
N PHE A 15 12.22 -9.28 -16.61
CA PHE A 15 12.14 -8.01 -15.89
C PHE A 15 11.43 -8.17 -14.52
N ILE A 16 10.31 -8.89 -14.47
CA ILE A 16 9.60 -9.21 -13.21
C ILE A 16 10.54 -9.92 -12.24
N LYS A 17 11.24 -10.96 -12.70
CA LYS A 17 12.22 -11.67 -11.87
C LYS A 17 13.32 -10.75 -11.35
N LYS A 18 13.81 -9.84 -12.17
CA LYS A 18 14.82 -8.85 -11.77
C LYS A 18 14.30 -7.97 -10.65
N VAL A 19 13.09 -7.42 -10.78
CA VAL A 19 12.45 -6.59 -9.75
C VAL A 19 12.24 -7.37 -8.44
N GLU A 20 11.83 -8.63 -8.55
CA GLU A 20 11.59 -9.49 -7.37
C GLU A 20 12.90 -9.82 -6.64
N THR A 21 13.98 -10.15 -7.38
CA THR A 21 15.26 -10.55 -6.79
C THR A 21 16.08 -9.38 -6.26
N GLU A 22 16.08 -8.23 -6.94
CA GLU A 22 16.90 -7.08 -6.55
C GLU A 22 16.22 -6.20 -5.50
N ILE A 23 14.89 -6.15 -5.45
CA ILE A 23 14.14 -5.24 -4.60
C ILE A 23 13.33 -5.98 -3.54
N GLY A 24 12.69 -7.10 -3.91
CA GLY A 24 11.85 -7.88 -3.01
C GLY A 24 10.53 -7.19 -2.62
N PRO A 25 9.98 -7.50 -1.41
CA PRO A 25 8.73 -6.93 -0.92
C PRO A 25 8.82 -5.42 -0.75
N ARG A 26 7.81 -4.69 -1.23
CA ARG A 26 7.77 -3.23 -1.22
C ARG A 26 6.55 -2.74 -0.45
N LEU A 27 6.79 -2.00 0.61
CA LEU A 27 5.73 -1.30 1.33
C LEU A 27 5.54 0.11 0.74
N PRO A 28 4.32 0.65 0.70
CA PRO A 28 4.07 2.01 0.25
C PRO A 28 4.95 3.03 0.97
N ALA A 29 5.52 3.96 0.21
CA ALA A 29 6.45 4.99 0.70
C ALA A 29 7.70 4.46 1.43
N SER A 30 8.16 3.26 1.06
CA SER A 30 9.44 2.68 1.51
C SER A 30 10.58 3.00 0.54
N PRO A 31 11.85 2.90 1.00
CA PRO A 31 12.99 3.01 0.10
C PRO A 31 12.98 1.97 -1.03
N GLU A 32 12.46 0.77 -0.76
CA GLU A 32 12.33 -0.33 -1.72
C GLU A 32 11.30 0.00 -2.80
N GLU A 33 10.19 0.65 -2.44
CA GLU A 33 9.22 1.15 -3.43
C GLU A 33 9.87 2.17 -4.36
N ARG A 34 10.65 3.12 -3.82
CA ARG A 34 11.34 4.14 -4.62
C ARG A 34 12.35 3.53 -5.59
N LYS A 35 13.17 2.58 -5.11
CA LYS A 35 14.10 1.83 -5.98
C LYS A 35 13.36 1.06 -7.06
N GLY A 36 12.22 0.44 -6.71
CA GLY A 36 11.36 -0.25 -7.66
C GLY A 36 10.80 0.68 -8.73
N ALA A 37 10.32 1.84 -8.32
CA ALA A 37 9.80 2.86 -9.23
C ALA A 37 10.90 3.37 -10.19
N GLU A 38 12.12 3.63 -9.71
CA GLU A 38 13.24 4.04 -10.53
C GLU A 38 13.62 2.98 -11.57
N LEU A 39 13.66 1.72 -11.18
CA LEU A 39 13.98 0.61 -12.07
C LEU A 39 12.90 0.40 -13.15
N ILE A 40 11.63 0.49 -12.75
CA ILE A 40 10.50 0.41 -13.70
C ILE A 40 10.50 1.61 -14.65
N ARG A 41 10.75 2.81 -14.12
CA ARG A 41 10.89 4.03 -14.93
C ARG A 41 11.97 3.91 -16.00
N ALA A 42 13.17 3.47 -15.60
CA ALA A 42 14.30 3.33 -16.53
C ALA A 42 13.97 2.35 -17.67
N GLU A 43 13.32 1.23 -17.36
CA GLU A 43 12.89 0.25 -18.38
C GLU A 43 11.77 0.81 -19.26
N TYR A 44 10.84 1.57 -18.68
CA TYR A 44 9.74 2.20 -19.40
C TYR A 44 10.26 3.26 -20.39
N GLU A 45 11.13 4.18 -19.94
CA GLU A 45 11.72 5.22 -20.77
C GLU A 45 12.58 4.63 -21.90
N LYS A 46 13.29 3.55 -21.62
CA LYS A 46 14.11 2.83 -22.61
C LYS A 46 13.25 2.22 -23.72
N ASN A 47 12.10 1.64 -23.38
CA ASN A 47 11.25 0.95 -24.34
C ASN A 47 10.34 1.90 -25.14
N ILE A 48 9.90 2.99 -24.53
CA ILE A 48 8.97 3.95 -25.15
C ILE A 48 9.69 5.13 -25.76
N GLY A 49 10.88 5.46 -25.25
CA GLY A 49 11.66 6.61 -25.74
C GLY A 49 11.13 7.98 -25.27
N LEU A 50 10.17 7.99 -24.33
CA LEU A 50 9.59 9.21 -23.76
C LEU A 50 10.04 9.37 -22.31
N LYS A 51 10.28 10.62 -21.89
CA LYS A 51 10.56 10.92 -20.48
C LYS A 51 9.31 10.82 -19.63
N THR A 52 9.49 10.34 -18.42
CA THR A 52 8.41 10.26 -17.43
C THR A 52 8.34 11.54 -16.60
N ILE A 53 7.13 11.87 -16.18
CA ILE A 53 6.82 12.97 -15.25
C ILE A 53 6.43 12.37 -13.91
N ASP A 54 7.02 12.87 -12.83
CA ASP A 54 6.68 12.47 -11.47
C ASP A 54 5.46 13.23 -10.94
N GLU A 55 4.54 12.51 -10.34
CA GLU A 55 3.41 13.05 -9.61
C GLU A 55 3.51 12.63 -8.13
N PRO A 56 4.07 13.49 -7.26
CA PRO A 56 4.20 13.17 -5.85
C PRO A 56 2.85 13.26 -5.15
N PHE A 57 2.59 12.32 -4.23
CA PHE A 57 1.40 12.32 -3.40
C PHE A 57 1.72 11.82 -1.98
N LYS A 58 0.83 12.11 -1.03
CA LYS A 58 0.99 11.70 0.37
C LYS A 58 0.09 10.53 0.70
N VAL A 59 0.68 9.49 1.28
CA VAL A 59 -0.02 8.29 1.74
C VAL A 59 0.23 8.06 3.23
N ALA A 60 -0.69 7.38 3.89
CA ALA A 60 -0.55 6.89 5.25
C ALA A 60 -0.36 5.36 5.23
N PRO A 61 0.85 4.84 4.99
CA PRO A 61 1.07 3.41 4.72
C PRO A 61 0.70 2.49 5.89
N LYS A 62 0.59 3.05 7.10
CA LYS A 62 0.20 2.31 8.30
C LYS A 62 -1.27 2.41 8.66
N SER A 63 -2.09 3.14 7.90
CA SER A 63 -3.50 3.35 8.24
C SER A 63 -4.33 2.06 8.24
N SER A 64 -4.06 1.13 7.33
CA SER A 64 -4.78 -0.14 7.25
C SER A 64 -4.10 -1.24 8.06
N VAL A 65 -2.93 -1.70 7.61
CA VAL A 65 -2.27 -2.87 8.22
C VAL A 65 -1.67 -2.56 9.59
N GLY A 66 -1.13 -1.36 9.78
CA GLY A 66 -0.51 -0.94 11.05
C GLY A 66 -1.53 -0.75 12.18
N ALA A 67 -2.82 -0.63 11.87
CA ALA A 67 -3.88 -0.51 12.86
C ALA A 67 -4.30 -1.84 13.49
N MET A 68 -4.06 -2.97 12.82
CA MET A 68 -4.50 -4.29 13.27
C MET A 68 -4.08 -4.66 14.71
N PRO A 69 -2.82 -4.43 15.16
CA PRO A 69 -2.44 -4.71 16.55
C PRO A 69 -3.25 -3.87 17.56
N TYR A 70 -3.57 -2.62 17.24
CA TYR A 70 -4.33 -1.72 18.11
C TYR A 70 -5.80 -2.15 18.19
N ILE A 71 -6.39 -2.61 17.09
CA ILE A 71 -7.74 -3.19 17.08
C ILE A 71 -7.76 -4.45 17.95
N GLY A 72 -6.77 -5.33 17.82
CA GLY A 72 -6.63 -6.52 18.65
C GLY A 72 -6.53 -6.18 20.15
N LEU A 73 -5.69 -5.21 20.50
CA LEU A 73 -5.56 -4.75 21.88
C LEU A 73 -6.87 -4.14 22.41
N ALA A 74 -7.53 -3.29 21.63
CA ALA A 74 -8.82 -2.70 22.02
C ALA A 74 -9.89 -3.76 22.24
N THR A 75 -9.92 -4.83 21.43
CA THR A 75 -10.83 -5.96 21.60
C THR A 75 -10.56 -6.71 22.91
N LEU A 76 -9.29 -6.95 23.26
CA LEU A 76 -8.94 -7.57 24.56
C LEU A 76 -9.35 -6.68 25.74
N VAL A 77 -9.11 -5.37 25.65
CA VAL A 77 -9.55 -4.42 26.68
C VAL A 77 -11.07 -4.41 26.81
N ALA A 78 -11.81 -4.42 25.69
CA ALA A 78 -13.26 -4.49 25.68
C ALA A 78 -13.78 -5.75 26.36
N PHE A 79 -13.14 -6.90 26.13
CA PHE A 79 -13.47 -8.16 26.75
C PHE A 79 -13.32 -8.11 28.28
N VAL A 80 -12.20 -7.59 28.78
CA VAL A 80 -11.96 -7.42 30.23
C VAL A 80 -12.97 -6.44 30.85
N LEU A 81 -13.18 -5.29 30.18
CA LEU A 81 -14.14 -4.30 30.65
C LEU A 81 -15.57 -4.81 30.71
N PHE A 82 -15.94 -5.71 29.80
CA PHE A 82 -17.28 -6.28 29.76
C PHE A 82 -17.65 -7.02 31.06
N TYR A 83 -16.67 -7.65 31.73
CA TYR A 83 -16.90 -8.32 33.02
C TYR A 83 -17.05 -7.33 34.19
N ILE A 84 -16.46 -6.13 34.12
CA ILE A 84 -16.48 -5.16 35.22
C ILE A 84 -17.57 -4.12 34.96
N TYR A 85 -17.62 -3.59 33.77
CA TYR A 85 -18.57 -2.56 33.33
C TYR A 85 -19.08 -2.91 31.92
N PRO A 86 -20.15 -3.73 31.80
CA PRO A 86 -20.63 -4.25 30.51
C PRO A 86 -20.87 -3.17 29.45
N LEU A 87 -21.44 -2.03 29.86
CA LEU A 87 -21.70 -0.92 28.93
C LEU A 87 -20.39 -0.34 28.37
N ALA A 88 -19.37 -0.13 29.21
CA ALA A 88 -18.08 0.38 28.78
C ALA A 88 -17.38 -0.62 27.84
N GLY A 89 -17.42 -1.91 28.16
CA GLY A 89 -16.90 -2.96 27.27
C GLY A 89 -17.60 -2.97 25.92
N ALA A 90 -18.93 -2.85 25.90
CA ALA A 90 -19.69 -2.78 24.65
C ALA A 90 -19.34 -1.57 23.79
N ILE A 91 -19.15 -0.39 24.40
CA ILE A 91 -18.75 0.84 23.68
C ILE A 91 -17.36 0.66 23.06
N VAL A 92 -16.38 0.17 23.82
CA VAL A 92 -15.00 -0.04 23.29
C VAL A 92 -15.00 -1.06 22.16
N ALA A 93 -15.74 -2.17 22.30
CA ALA A 93 -15.89 -3.17 21.25
C ALA A 93 -16.52 -2.58 19.98
N PHE A 94 -17.57 -1.78 20.13
CA PHE A 94 -18.24 -1.12 19.01
C PHE A 94 -17.28 -0.16 18.28
N LEU A 95 -16.53 0.65 19.00
CA LEU A 95 -15.57 1.61 18.40
C LEU A 95 -14.44 0.87 17.66
N ALA A 96 -13.90 -0.21 18.23
CA ALA A 96 -12.88 -1.03 17.57
C ALA A 96 -13.44 -1.69 16.30
N PHE A 97 -14.64 -2.24 16.35
CA PHE A 97 -15.33 -2.81 15.19
C PHE A 97 -15.62 -1.74 14.12
N PHE A 98 -16.15 -0.59 14.52
CA PHE A 98 -16.46 0.51 13.60
C PHE A 98 -15.22 1.00 12.87
N TYR A 99 -14.11 1.19 13.59
CA TYR A 99 -12.83 1.54 12.98
C TYR A 99 -12.38 0.48 11.96
N ALA A 100 -12.40 -0.80 12.34
CA ALA A 100 -12.02 -1.91 11.47
C ALA A 100 -12.92 -1.99 10.22
N ALA A 101 -14.24 -1.84 10.40
CA ALA A 101 -15.20 -1.87 9.30
C ALA A 101 -14.97 -0.72 8.30
N VAL A 102 -14.81 0.51 8.79
CA VAL A 102 -14.55 1.66 7.92
C VAL A 102 -13.23 1.49 7.18
N GLN A 103 -12.17 1.09 7.86
CA GLN A 103 -10.84 1.01 7.25
C GLN A 103 -10.70 -0.16 6.27
N CYS A 104 -11.26 -1.33 6.60
CA CYS A 104 -11.08 -2.55 5.80
C CYS A 104 -12.17 -2.77 4.74
N ILE A 105 -13.40 -2.33 4.99
CA ILE A 105 -14.54 -2.58 4.08
C ILE A 105 -14.71 -1.42 3.10
N THR A 106 -14.65 -0.19 3.61
CA THR A 106 -14.89 0.99 2.74
C THR A 106 -13.63 1.52 2.07
N TYR A 107 -12.43 1.05 2.46
CA TYR A 107 -11.14 1.60 2.00
C TYR A 107 -11.09 3.13 2.13
N SER A 108 -11.74 3.66 3.16
CA SER A 108 -11.88 5.09 3.37
C SER A 108 -10.63 5.68 4.02
N ASN A 109 -10.21 6.85 3.53
CA ASN A 109 -9.10 7.62 4.12
C ASN A 109 -9.52 8.39 5.39
N MET A 110 -10.69 8.08 5.95
CA MET A 110 -11.28 8.83 7.05
C MET A 110 -10.38 8.91 8.29
N PHE A 111 -9.60 7.87 8.56
CA PHE A 111 -8.71 7.78 9.72
C PHE A 111 -7.23 8.00 9.39
N ASP A 112 -6.89 8.37 8.16
CA ASP A 112 -5.50 8.59 7.74
C ASP A 112 -4.81 9.74 8.49
N PHE A 113 -5.60 10.67 9.07
CA PHE A 113 -5.08 11.76 9.89
C PHE A 113 -4.43 11.28 11.21
N LEU A 114 -4.77 10.07 11.68
CA LEU A 114 -4.18 9.47 12.89
C LEU A 114 -2.78 8.89 12.64
N TRP A 115 -2.36 8.78 11.38
CA TRP A 115 -1.13 8.10 11.00
C TRP A 115 -0.13 9.04 10.32
N PRO A 116 1.17 8.83 10.54
CA PRO A 116 2.18 9.65 9.88
C PRO A 116 2.11 9.45 8.35
N LYS A 117 1.96 10.57 7.65
CA LYS A 117 1.96 10.60 6.19
C LYS A 117 3.39 10.54 5.67
N LYS A 118 3.60 9.80 4.59
CA LYS A 118 4.85 9.71 3.85
C LYS A 118 4.60 10.09 2.39
N GLU A 119 5.65 10.52 1.72
CA GLU A 119 5.60 10.83 0.29
C GLU A 119 5.84 9.57 -0.53
N SER A 120 5.00 9.35 -1.50
CA SER A 120 5.15 8.40 -2.59
C SER A 120 4.95 9.14 -3.91
N SER A 121 5.26 8.53 -5.04
CA SER A 121 5.08 9.14 -6.35
C SER A 121 4.59 8.14 -7.38
N ASN A 122 3.71 8.61 -8.24
CA ASN A 122 3.40 7.96 -9.51
C ASN A 122 4.26 8.58 -10.60
N PHE A 123 4.42 7.89 -11.70
CA PHE A 123 5.01 8.46 -12.91
C PHE A 123 4.12 8.15 -14.12
N TYR A 124 4.07 9.08 -15.05
CA TYR A 124 3.32 8.96 -16.29
C TYR A 124 4.07 9.64 -17.43
N THR A 125 3.69 9.33 -18.66
CA THR A 125 4.17 10.03 -19.86
C THR A 125 2.99 10.65 -20.59
N VAL A 126 3.24 11.78 -21.25
CA VAL A 126 2.30 12.39 -22.18
C VAL A 126 2.81 12.13 -23.59
N GLN A 127 1.97 11.51 -24.42
CA GLN A 127 2.23 11.33 -25.83
C GLN A 127 1.43 12.40 -26.57
N GLU A 128 2.13 13.35 -27.21
CA GLU A 128 1.52 14.37 -28.05
C GLU A 128 1.20 13.80 -29.45
#